data_5c7a2f86b46c5925e74921668a59f245
#
_entry.id   5c7a2f86b46c5925e74921668a59f245
#
_cell.length_a   1.000
_cell.length_b   1.000
_cell.length_c   1.000
_cell.angle_alpha   90.00
_cell.angle_beta   90.00
_cell.angle_gamma   90.00
#
_symmetry.space_group_name_H-M   'P 1'
#
loop_
_entity.id
_entity.type
_entity.pdbx_description
1 polymer ?
#
loop_
_entity_poly.entity_id
_entity_poly.type
_entity_poly.pdbx_seq_one_letter_code
_entity_poly.pdbx_strand_id
1 'polypeptide(L)'
;MTDAAIPIHALASNDLAAWLEGAPSEVRAWVAAHDFKAKPGTHLVVPETGGGIAGVLAGLSEPTSLWDLASLAKTLPSGTYALAPTPAVSDADKAEALMLGWILGSYTFDKYRDAAPQPAKLTPPTGVDSARVEALAEAIYTVRDLVNTPANDMGPTELAAAAKGLADRFDASFDVTIGDALLDDNYPAIHAVGRAAKDSPRLIEMTWGDPDHPTVALVGKGVCFDSGGLDIKSATGMKWMKKDMGGAAHVLGIALAVMALKLKVYLKVLIPAVENAISGDAMRPMDVVRTRAGISIEIGNTDAEGRVILADALTRAGESNPEVVIDFATLTGAARVALGTELPALFCNDDTLANAVLVAGTNAEDALWRMPLWPGYRKMIEGKVAEITNSAEGGYAGAITAALFLERFAPKDVMAWNVSSKPGRPEGGEAMGLRAFVAALAERYGRA
;
A
#
# COMPACT_ATOMS: atom_id res chain seq x y z
N MET A 1 8.18 39.32 7.32
CA MET A 1 7.17 39.49 6.27
C MET A 1 6.87 38.05 5.83
N THR A 2 5.66 37.55 6.03
CA THR A 2 5.25 36.24 5.47
C THR A 2 5.15 36.47 3.97
N ASP A 3 6.08 35.89 3.19
CA ASP A 3 5.98 35.92 1.74
C ASP A 3 4.61 35.35 1.35
N ALA A 4 3.84 36.11 0.57
CA ALA A 4 2.55 35.67 0.08
C ALA A 4 2.74 34.38 -0.76
N ALA A 5 1.85 33.39 -0.60
CA ALA A 5 1.96 32.18 -1.36
C ALA A 5 1.80 32.45 -2.87
N ILE A 6 2.65 31.85 -3.69
CA ILE A 6 2.63 31.98 -5.15
C ILE A 6 1.40 31.26 -5.71
N PRO A 7 0.53 31.93 -6.49
CA PRO A 7 -0.69 31.32 -6.99
C PRO A 7 -0.41 30.28 -8.09
N ILE A 8 -1.08 29.11 -8.01
CA ILE A 8 -1.14 28.13 -9.07
C ILE A 8 -2.55 28.15 -9.67
N HIS A 9 -2.66 28.52 -10.94
CA HIS A 9 -3.89 28.44 -11.72
C HIS A 9 -3.92 27.06 -12.40
N ALA A 10 -4.64 26.13 -11.80
CA ALA A 10 -4.82 24.78 -12.32
C ALA A 10 -6.03 24.75 -13.27
N LEU A 11 -5.80 24.49 -14.56
CA LEU A 11 -6.75 24.69 -15.65
C LEU A 11 -6.80 23.48 -16.57
N ALA A 12 -7.99 23.05 -16.95
CA ALA A 12 -8.14 22.17 -18.11
C ALA A 12 -7.86 22.96 -19.41
N SER A 13 -7.47 22.25 -20.47
CA SER A 13 -7.17 22.89 -21.77
C SER A 13 -8.33 23.73 -22.30
N ASN A 14 -9.57 23.30 -22.06
CA ASN A 14 -10.78 23.99 -22.49
C ASN A 14 -11.05 25.28 -21.68
N ASP A 15 -10.53 25.40 -20.47
CA ASP A 15 -10.73 26.55 -19.59
C ASP A 15 -9.71 27.67 -19.83
N LEU A 16 -8.58 27.35 -20.49
CA LEU A 16 -7.48 28.31 -20.68
C LEU A 16 -7.90 29.57 -21.40
N ALA A 17 -8.70 29.46 -22.47
CA ALA A 17 -9.11 30.63 -23.27
C ALA A 17 -9.96 31.59 -22.42
N ALA A 18 -10.95 31.08 -21.71
CA ALA A 18 -11.80 31.91 -20.83
C ALA A 18 -11.01 32.54 -19.68
N TRP A 19 -10.07 31.79 -19.09
CA TRP A 19 -9.18 32.31 -18.03
C TRP A 19 -8.32 33.46 -18.56
N LEU A 20 -7.79 33.35 -19.78
CA LEU A 20 -6.95 34.38 -20.42
C LEU A 20 -7.71 35.69 -20.68
N GLU A 21 -9.02 35.69 -20.86
CA GLU A 21 -9.80 36.94 -21.02
C GLU A 21 -9.67 37.85 -19.82
N GLY A 22 -9.61 37.28 -18.60
CA GLY A 22 -9.41 38.01 -17.33
C GLY A 22 -7.95 38.23 -16.94
N ALA A 23 -6.99 37.63 -17.66
CA ALA A 23 -5.59 37.70 -17.30
C ALA A 23 -4.92 39.04 -17.73
N PRO A 24 -3.86 39.52 -17.04
CA PRO A 24 -3.05 40.65 -17.48
C PRO A 24 -2.47 40.48 -18.88
N SER A 25 -2.25 41.59 -19.60
CA SER A 25 -1.71 41.57 -20.98
C SER A 25 -0.37 40.88 -21.09
N GLU A 26 0.49 41.06 -20.08
CA GLU A 26 1.82 40.44 -19.98
C GLU A 26 1.74 38.94 -19.85
N VAL A 27 0.78 38.42 -19.06
CA VAL A 27 0.54 36.96 -18.89
C VAL A 27 0.02 36.37 -20.20
N ARG A 28 -0.91 37.05 -20.88
CA ARG A 28 -1.41 36.61 -22.20
C ARG A 28 -0.26 36.51 -23.23
N ALA A 29 0.58 37.55 -23.29
CA ALA A 29 1.74 37.52 -24.17
C ALA A 29 2.73 36.41 -23.85
N TRP A 30 2.97 36.15 -22.54
CA TRP A 30 3.85 35.09 -22.07
C TRP A 30 3.32 33.71 -22.43
N VAL A 31 2.04 33.44 -22.21
CA VAL A 31 1.35 32.22 -22.61
C VAL A 31 1.45 31.98 -24.10
N ALA A 32 1.20 33.04 -24.91
CA ALA A 32 1.28 32.96 -26.37
C ALA A 32 2.73 32.68 -26.84
N ALA A 33 3.72 33.34 -26.25
CA ALA A 33 5.13 33.17 -26.60
C ALA A 33 5.65 31.73 -26.33
N HIS A 34 5.07 31.04 -25.33
CA HIS A 34 5.42 29.67 -24.98
C HIS A 34 4.51 28.63 -25.59
N ASP A 35 3.54 29.02 -26.41
CA ASP A 35 2.51 28.13 -26.96
C ASP A 35 1.86 27.22 -25.90
N PHE A 36 1.69 27.74 -24.68
CA PHE A 36 1.12 26.97 -23.57
C PHE A 36 -0.35 26.69 -23.81
N LYS A 37 -0.75 25.42 -23.67
CA LYS A 37 -2.10 24.92 -23.99
C LYS A 37 -2.81 24.29 -22.79
N ALA A 38 -2.25 24.38 -21.59
CA ALA A 38 -2.72 23.72 -20.37
C ALA A 38 -3.00 22.20 -20.58
N LYS A 39 -2.13 21.51 -21.33
CA LYS A 39 -2.22 20.05 -21.47
C LYS A 39 -1.88 19.38 -20.15
N PRO A 40 -2.51 18.24 -19.81
CA PRO A 40 -2.19 17.48 -18.60
C PRO A 40 -0.68 17.25 -18.42
N GLY A 41 -0.19 17.45 -17.18
CA GLY A 41 1.22 17.29 -16.84
C GLY A 41 2.15 18.42 -17.32
N THR A 42 1.63 19.47 -17.98
CA THR A 42 2.41 20.64 -18.38
C THR A 42 2.22 21.80 -17.39
N HIS A 43 3.25 22.64 -17.25
CA HIS A 43 3.12 23.89 -16.48
C HIS A 43 3.93 25.00 -17.12
N LEU A 44 3.58 26.24 -16.78
CA LEU A 44 4.26 27.45 -17.20
C LEU A 44 4.43 28.38 -15.99
N VAL A 45 5.69 28.64 -15.64
CA VAL A 45 6.02 29.64 -14.62
C VAL A 45 5.92 31.03 -15.23
N VAL A 46 5.13 31.90 -14.61
CA VAL A 46 4.96 33.30 -15.02
C VAL A 46 5.92 34.15 -14.18
N PRO A 47 6.86 34.88 -14.81
CA PRO A 47 7.80 35.72 -14.08
C PRO A 47 7.13 37.00 -13.56
N GLU A 48 7.65 37.49 -12.44
CA GLU A 48 7.31 38.83 -11.90
C GLU A 48 8.23 39.90 -12.46
N THR A 49 7.71 41.10 -12.66
CA THR A 49 8.52 42.26 -13.04
C THR A 49 9.51 42.59 -11.93
N GLY A 50 10.81 42.54 -12.22
CA GLY A 50 11.87 42.75 -11.23
C GLY A 50 12.50 41.50 -10.65
N GLY A 51 12.05 40.34 -11.07
CA GLY A 51 12.57 39.01 -10.66
C GLY A 51 11.67 38.36 -9.62
N GLY A 52 11.51 37.06 -9.72
CA GLY A 52 10.59 36.28 -8.91
C GLY A 52 9.54 35.56 -9.75
N ILE A 53 8.56 34.99 -9.08
CA ILE A 53 7.46 34.19 -9.72
C ILE A 53 6.14 34.91 -9.37
N ALA A 54 5.45 35.41 -10.39
CA ALA A 54 4.12 36.00 -10.24
C ALA A 54 3.03 34.94 -10.09
N GLY A 55 3.24 33.75 -10.68
CA GLY A 55 2.31 32.64 -10.60
C GLY A 55 2.74 31.45 -11.46
N VAL A 56 1.97 30.38 -11.39
CA VAL A 56 2.14 29.16 -12.21
C VAL A 56 0.82 28.82 -12.88
N LEU A 57 0.87 28.50 -14.17
CA LEU A 57 -0.23 27.85 -14.87
C LEU A 57 0.05 26.36 -14.93
N ALA A 58 -0.91 25.53 -14.58
CA ALA A 58 -0.76 24.09 -14.60
C ALA A 58 -1.93 23.44 -15.36
N GLY A 59 -1.61 22.50 -16.25
CA GLY A 59 -2.58 21.77 -17.06
C GLY A 59 -3.18 20.58 -16.29
N LEU A 60 -4.50 20.48 -16.31
CA LEU A 60 -5.26 19.40 -15.70
C LEU A 60 -5.83 18.43 -16.73
N SER A 61 -6.02 17.19 -16.33
CA SER A 61 -6.78 16.18 -17.05
C SER A 61 -8.29 16.47 -17.00
N GLU A 62 -9.03 15.87 -17.94
CA GLU A 62 -10.50 15.84 -17.91
C GLU A 62 -10.95 14.37 -18.00
N PRO A 63 -11.48 13.81 -16.92
CA PRO A 63 -11.67 14.41 -15.59
C PRO A 63 -10.33 14.69 -14.86
N THR A 64 -10.35 15.63 -13.92
CA THR A 64 -9.19 15.97 -13.08
C THR A 64 -8.66 14.73 -12.37
N SER A 65 -7.35 14.50 -12.48
CA SER A 65 -6.66 13.38 -11.84
C SER A 65 -5.91 13.81 -10.60
N LEU A 66 -5.88 12.95 -9.59
CA LEU A 66 -5.00 13.03 -8.42
C LEU A 66 -3.54 13.38 -8.80
N TRP A 67 -3.06 12.87 -9.96
CA TRP A 67 -1.65 12.96 -10.37
C TRP A 67 -1.30 14.22 -11.14
N ASP A 68 -2.26 15.05 -11.50
CA ASP A 68 -2.05 16.21 -12.39
C ASP A 68 -0.99 17.20 -11.86
N LEU A 69 -0.97 17.44 -10.54
CA LEU A 69 0.00 18.36 -9.92
C LEU A 69 1.16 17.65 -9.22
N ALA A 70 1.23 16.31 -9.26
CA ALA A 70 2.22 15.55 -8.49
C ALA A 70 3.68 15.86 -8.86
N SER A 71 3.98 16.18 -10.12
CA SER A 71 5.33 16.55 -10.55
C SER A 71 5.78 17.90 -10.06
N LEU A 72 4.84 18.83 -9.81
CA LEU A 72 5.14 20.22 -9.50
C LEU A 72 5.88 20.40 -8.17
N ALA A 73 5.58 19.55 -7.20
CA ALA A 73 6.24 19.57 -5.89
C ALA A 73 7.78 19.53 -5.97
N LYS A 74 8.33 18.87 -7.00
CA LYS A 74 9.77 18.72 -7.22
C LYS A 74 10.32 19.55 -8.38
N THR A 75 9.48 20.00 -9.29
CA THR A 75 9.92 20.77 -10.48
C THR A 75 9.85 22.26 -10.29
N LEU A 76 8.98 22.75 -9.41
CA LEU A 76 8.93 24.15 -9.06
C LEU A 76 10.07 24.56 -8.12
N PRO A 77 10.54 25.80 -8.19
CA PRO A 77 11.47 26.35 -7.20
C PRO A 77 10.94 26.20 -5.79
N SER A 78 11.85 26.06 -4.81
CA SER A 78 11.48 26.05 -3.39
C SER A 78 10.70 27.32 -3.03
N GLY A 79 9.56 27.15 -2.36
CA GLY A 79 8.66 28.23 -2.01
C GLY A 79 7.32 27.72 -1.52
N THR A 80 6.45 28.63 -1.11
CA THR A 80 5.08 28.32 -0.72
C THR A 80 4.12 28.69 -1.84
N TYR A 81 3.30 27.75 -2.24
CA TYR A 81 2.33 27.88 -3.33
C TYR A 81 0.91 27.70 -2.80
N ALA A 82 -0.08 28.27 -3.50
CA ALA A 82 -1.49 28.10 -3.20
C ALA A 82 -2.30 27.89 -4.49
N LEU A 83 -3.28 26.99 -4.46
CA LEU A 83 -4.20 26.85 -5.59
C LEU A 83 -5.10 28.09 -5.67
N ALA A 84 -5.04 28.79 -6.80
CA ALA A 84 -5.94 29.89 -7.08
C ALA A 84 -7.33 29.35 -7.44
N PRO A 85 -8.42 30.09 -7.16
CA PRO A 85 -9.77 29.67 -7.52
C PRO A 85 -9.92 29.40 -9.04
N THR A 86 -10.28 28.18 -9.37
CA THR A 86 -10.66 27.71 -10.71
C THR A 86 -11.84 26.76 -10.59
N PRO A 87 -12.56 26.40 -11.64
CA PRO A 87 -13.65 25.42 -11.56
C PRO A 87 -13.24 24.10 -10.89
N ALA A 88 -12.03 23.61 -11.18
CA ALA A 88 -11.50 22.37 -10.59
C ALA A 88 -11.19 22.52 -9.09
N VAL A 89 -10.63 23.67 -8.66
CA VAL A 89 -10.27 23.93 -7.26
C VAL A 89 -11.49 24.28 -6.39
N SER A 90 -12.57 24.75 -7.00
CA SER A 90 -13.83 25.06 -6.30
C SER A 90 -14.63 23.81 -5.93
N ASP A 91 -14.29 22.66 -6.49
CA ASP A 91 -14.80 21.33 -6.13
C ASP A 91 -13.89 20.76 -5.03
N ALA A 92 -14.44 20.54 -3.83
CA ALA A 92 -13.65 20.12 -2.66
C ALA A 92 -12.97 18.76 -2.87
N ASP A 93 -13.66 17.81 -3.50
CA ASP A 93 -13.10 16.46 -3.73
C ASP A 93 -11.92 16.51 -4.70
N LYS A 94 -12.02 17.33 -5.75
CA LYS A 94 -10.92 17.54 -6.70
C LYS A 94 -9.76 18.28 -6.05
N ALA A 95 -10.05 19.28 -5.23
CA ALA A 95 -9.02 20.04 -4.50
C ALA A 95 -8.28 19.12 -3.51
N GLU A 96 -8.98 18.22 -2.81
CA GLU A 96 -8.38 17.19 -1.96
C GLU A 96 -7.48 16.24 -2.77
N ALA A 97 -7.96 15.75 -3.91
CA ALA A 97 -7.19 14.89 -4.78
C ALA A 97 -5.90 15.57 -5.27
N LEU A 98 -5.98 16.81 -5.75
CA LEU A 98 -4.83 17.60 -6.19
C LEU A 98 -3.83 17.84 -5.07
N MET A 99 -4.30 18.14 -3.84
CA MET A 99 -3.45 18.30 -2.67
C MET A 99 -2.76 16.99 -2.30
N LEU A 100 -3.48 15.87 -2.27
CA LEU A 100 -2.90 14.56 -2.01
C LEU A 100 -1.83 14.21 -3.06
N GLY A 101 -2.13 14.40 -4.35
CA GLY A 101 -1.19 14.18 -5.44
C GLY A 101 0.08 15.01 -5.31
N TRP A 102 -0.03 16.28 -4.93
CA TRP A 102 1.11 17.15 -4.63
C TRP A 102 1.98 16.57 -3.50
N ILE A 103 1.37 16.19 -2.38
CA ILE A 103 2.10 15.61 -1.25
C ILE A 103 2.79 14.32 -1.69
N LEU A 104 2.08 13.41 -2.35
CA LEU A 104 2.67 12.15 -2.85
C LEU A 104 3.81 12.38 -3.85
N GLY A 105 3.73 13.46 -4.63
CA GLY A 105 4.78 13.89 -5.56
C GLY A 105 6.03 14.41 -4.87
N SER A 106 5.91 14.97 -3.67
CA SER A 106 7.04 15.47 -2.88
C SER A 106 7.86 14.36 -2.22
N TYR A 107 7.33 13.14 -2.12
CA TYR A 107 7.99 12.01 -1.47
C TYR A 107 9.39 11.76 -2.02
N THR A 108 10.35 11.60 -1.13
CA THR A 108 11.72 11.17 -1.44
C THR A 108 12.19 10.22 -0.34
N PHE A 109 12.74 9.08 -0.72
CA PHE A 109 13.40 8.17 0.20
C PHE A 109 14.89 8.51 0.24
N ASP A 110 15.31 9.20 1.29
CA ASP A 110 16.68 9.74 1.45
C ASP A 110 17.43 9.19 2.67
N LYS A 111 16.88 8.14 3.32
CA LYS A 111 17.47 7.52 4.53
C LYS A 111 18.96 7.19 4.41
N TYR A 112 19.45 6.92 3.18
CA TYR A 112 20.83 6.53 2.90
C TYR A 112 21.56 7.50 1.98
N ARG A 113 21.04 8.71 1.83
CA ARG A 113 21.64 9.76 0.98
C ARG A 113 21.60 11.10 1.70
N ASP A 114 22.37 12.04 1.22
CA ASP A 114 22.24 13.43 1.65
C ASP A 114 20.81 13.92 1.37
N ALA A 115 20.28 14.73 2.29
CA ALA A 115 18.92 15.23 2.18
C ALA A 115 18.70 15.94 0.82
N ALA A 116 17.62 15.55 0.13
CA ALA A 116 17.22 16.23 -1.09
C ALA A 116 16.85 17.70 -0.80
N PRO A 117 16.97 18.63 -1.80
CA PRO A 117 16.43 19.98 -1.66
C PRO A 117 14.98 19.93 -1.20
N GLN A 118 14.61 20.87 -0.32
CA GLN A 118 13.24 20.96 0.16
C GLN A 118 12.28 21.20 -1.03
N PRO A 119 11.26 20.34 -1.20
CA PRO A 119 10.30 20.50 -2.28
C PRO A 119 9.47 21.77 -2.09
N ALA A 120 8.84 22.23 -3.16
CA ALA A 120 7.85 23.28 -3.11
C ALA A 120 6.68 22.85 -2.19
N LYS A 121 6.16 23.77 -1.37
CA LYS A 121 5.08 23.50 -0.42
C LYS A 121 3.76 24.04 -0.96
N LEU A 122 2.70 23.25 -0.86
CA LEU A 122 1.34 23.68 -1.18
C LEU A 122 0.59 23.98 0.11
N THR A 123 -0.01 25.17 0.19
CA THR A 123 -0.94 25.50 1.29
C THR A 123 -2.27 24.77 1.05
N PRO A 124 -2.89 24.24 2.12
CA PRO A 124 -4.19 23.59 1.97
C PRO A 124 -5.22 24.53 1.33
N PRO A 125 -5.93 24.08 0.28
CA PRO A 125 -7.02 24.86 -0.30
C PRO A 125 -8.18 25.01 0.70
N THR A 126 -8.93 26.11 0.56
CA THR A 126 -10.11 26.35 1.42
C THR A 126 -11.17 25.25 1.19
N GLY A 127 -11.72 24.71 2.28
CA GLY A 127 -12.78 23.68 2.23
C GLY A 127 -12.28 22.25 2.12
N VAL A 128 -10.96 22.02 2.02
CA VAL A 128 -10.34 20.69 2.01
C VAL A 128 -10.20 20.14 3.43
N ASP A 129 -10.53 18.87 3.63
CA ASP A 129 -10.22 18.12 4.86
C ASP A 129 -8.72 17.76 4.89
N SER A 130 -7.89 18.71 5.32
CA SER A 130 -6.44 18.55 5.38
C SER A 130 -6.03 17.37 6.25
N ALA A 131 -6.73 17.09 7.33
CA ALA A 131 -6.41 15.99 8.23
C ALA A 131 -6.59 14.63 7.53
N ARG A 132 -7.63 14.50 6.70
CA ARG A 132 -7.83 13.31 5.86
C ARG A 132 -6.73 13.14 4.82
N VAL A 133 -6.40 14.21 4.12
CA VAL A 133 -5.35 14.19 3.09
C VAL A 133 -4.00 13.82 3.70
N GLU A 134 -3.65 14.43 4.84
CA GLU A 134 -2.40 14.15 5.55
C GLU A 134 -2.34 12.72 6.08
N ALA A 135 -3.43 12.20 6.64
CA ALA A 135 -3.51 10.82 7.11
C ALA A 135 -3.28 9.80 5.97
N LEU A 136 -3.90 10.03 4.80
CA LEU A 136 -3.70 9.18 3.63
C LEU A 136 -2.28 9.29 3.07
N ALA A 137 -1.73 10.48 3.00
CA ALA A 137 -0.37 10.69 2.54
C ALA A 137 0.66 10.01 3.46
N GLU A 138 0.51 10.15 4.77
CA GLU A 138 1.37 9.50 5.75
C GLU A 138 1.26 7.98 5.70
N ALA A 139 0.05 7.43 5.55
CA ALA A 139 -0.17 6.01 5.38
C ALA A 139 0.58 5.46 4.16
N ILE A 140 0.53 6.18 3.03
CA ILE A 140 1.25 5.81 1.81
C ILE A 140 2.77 5.95 1.99
N TYR A 141 3.24 7.01 2.66
CA TYR A 141 4.65 7.20 2.97
C TYR A 141 5.18 6.08 3.87
N THR A 142 4.41 5.67 4.87
CA THR A 142 4.73 4.53 5.75
C THR A 142 4.96 3.27 4.93
N VAL A 143 4.07 2.95 4.00
CA VAL A 143 4.26 1.79 3.10
C VAL A 143 5.54 1.93 2.27
N ARG A 144 5.75 3.09 1.66
CA ARG A 144 6.93 3.35 0.82
C ARG A 144 8.23 3.23 1.61
N ASP A 145 8.29 3.80 2.81
CA ASP A 145 9.49 3.81 3.65
C ASP A 145 9.84 2.41 4.15
N LEU A 146 8.85 1.65 4.62
CA LEU A 146 9.06 0.28 5.08
C LEU A 146 9.59 -0.60 3.94
N VAL A 147 8.98 -0.54 2.76
CA VAL A 147 9.37 -1.37 1.62
C VAL A 147 10.70 -0.90 0.99
N ASN A 148 10.98 0.40 0.98
CA ASN A 148 12.23 0.94 0.45
C ASN A 148 13.42 0.64 1.36
N THR A 149 13.21 0.49 2.66
CA THR A 149 14.28 0.15 3.61
C THR A 149 14.84 -1.23 3.29
N PRO A 150 16.16 -1.37 3.10
CA PRO A 150 16.80 -2.67 2.85
C PRO A 150 16.66 -3.64 4.03
N ALA A 151 16.70 -4.94 3.72
CA ALA A 151 16.45 -6.00 4.72
C ALA A 151 17.45 -6.02 5.90
N ASN A 152 18.67 -5.51 5.72
CA ASN A 152 19.61 -5.35 6.82
C ASN A 152 19.15 -4.33 7.89
N ASP A 153 18.23 -3.42 7.53
CA ASP A 153 17.65 -2.40 8.41
C ASP A 153 16.10 -2.51 8.49
N MET A 154 15.54 -3.59 7.96
CA MET A 154 14.12 -3.94 7.99
C MET A 154 13.95 -5.45 8.07
N GLY A 155 14.49 -6.06 9.11
CA GLY A 155 14.24 -7.45 9.49
C GLY A 155 12.94 -7.59 10.30
N PRO A 156 12.63 -8.82 10.75
CA PRO A 156 11.49 -9.08 11.64
C PRO A 156 11.48 -8.21 12.90
N THR A 157 12.65 -7.93 13.50
CA THR A 157 12.79 -7.06 14.67
C THR A 157 12.41 -5.63 14.38
N GLU A 158 12.90 -5.05 13.27
CA GLU A 158 12.63 -3.67 12.88
C GLU A 158 11.17 -3.49 12.43
N LEU A 159 10.60 -4.50 11.77
CA LEU A 159 9.19 -4.49 11.40
C LEU A 159 8.29 -4.48 12.64
N ALA A 160 8.64 -5.26 13.68
CA ALA A 160 7.93 -5.23 14.97
C ALA A 160 8.10 -3.88 15.66
N ALA A 161 9.28 -3.26 15.60
CA ALA A 161 9.51 -1.94 16.15
C ALA A 161 8.70 -0.85 15.44
N ALA A 162 8.55 -0.93 14.11
CA ALA A 162 7.71 -0.03 13.34
C ALA A 162 6.22 -0.16 13.73
N ALA A 163 5.71 -1.40 13.88
CA ALA A 163 4.35 -1.65 14.35
C ALA A 163 4.14 -1.13 15.77
N LYS A 164 5.12 -1.34 16.67
CA LYS A 164 5.07 -0.81 18.04
C LYS A 164 5.03 0.71 18.06
N GLY A 165 5.86 1.38 17.26
CA GLY A 165 5.85 2.85 17.18
C GLY A 165 4.49 3.39 16.72
N LEU A 166 3.83 2.68 15.80
CA LEU A 166 2.47 3.01 15.39
C LEU A 166 1.46 2.78 16.52
N ALA A 167 1.55 1.65 17.21
CA ALA A 167 0.68 1.35 18.36
C ALA A 167 0.82 2.41 19.47
N ASP A 168 2.06 2.75 19.85
CA ASP A 168 2.34 3.76 20.89
C ASP A 168 1.77 5.13 20.52
N ARG A 169 1.80 5.51 19.24
CA ARG A 169 1.28 6.80 18.76
C ARG A 169 -0.23 6.93 18.89
N PHE A 170 -0.96 5.84 18.74
CA PHE A 170 -2.43 5.82 18.75
C PHE A 170 -3.03 5.15 19.98
N ASP A 171 -2.24 4.92 21.02
CA ASP A 171 -2.65 4.21 22.26
C ASP A 171 -3.28 2.84 21.97
N ALA A 172 -2.80 2.15 20.94
CA ALA A 172 -3.20 0.80 20.60
C ALA A 172 -2.47 -0.22 21.49
N SER A 173 -3.12 -1.34 21.79
CA SER A 173 -2.42 -2.46 22.44
C SER A 173 -1.48 -3.12 21.44
N PHE A 174 -0.35 -3.60 21.95
CA PHE A 174 0.70 -4.27 21.17
C PHE A 174 1.19 -5.50 21.90
N ASP A 175 1.29 -6.61 21.17
CA ASP A 175 1.88 -7.85 21.64
C ASP A 175 2.74 -8.49 20.56
N VAL A 176 3.74 -9.31 20.96
CA VAL A 176 4.62 -10.01 20.02
C VAL A 176 5.09 -11.34 20.58
N THR A 177 4.77 -12.42 19.87
CA THR A 177 5.25 -13.78 20.16
C THR A 177 6.50 -14.08 19.30
N ILE A 178 7.63 -14.46 19.91
CA ILE A 178 8.95 -14.53 19.25
C ILE A 178 9.58 -15.91 19.36
N GLY A 179 10.19 -16.41 18.27
CA GLY A 179 11.02 -17.60 18.25
C GLY A 179 10.25 -18.85 18.67
N ASP A 180 10.80 -19.63 19.61
CA ASP A 180 10.19 -20.90 20.05
C ASP A 180 8.87 -20.69 20.81
N ALA A 181 8.60 -19.52 21.38
CA ALA A 181 7.30 -19.20 21.94
C ALA A 181 6.16 -19.28 20.92
N LEU A 182 6.45 -19.16 19.62
CA LEU A 182 5.48 -19.41 18.56
C LEU A 182 4.95 -20.85 18.57
N LEU A 183 5.77 -21.82 18.97
CA LEU A 183 5.35 -23.23 19.10
C LEU A 183 4.45 -23.42 20.31
N ASP A 184 4.79 -22.80 21.43
CA ASP A 184 4.01 -22.86 22.68
C ASP A 184 2.62 -22.22 22.48
N ASP A 185 2.55 -21.15 21.69
CA ASP A 185 1.33 -20.42 21.36
C ASP A 185 0.60 -20.96 20.12
N ASN A 186 1.05 -22.11 19.60
CA ASN A 186 0.47 -22.77 18.44
C ASN A 186 0.50 -21.96 17.14
N TYR A 187 1.68 -21.41 16.79
CA TYR A 187 1.99 -20.81 15.49
C TYR A 187 3.11 -21.57 14.75
N PRO A 188 2.97 -22.89 14.54
CA PRO A 188 4.07 -23.72 14.04
C PRO A 188 4.43 -23.42 12.58
N ALA A 189 3.51 -22.88 11.76
CA ALA A 189 3.79 -22.57 10.38
C ALA A 189 4.65 -21.29 10.26
N ILE A 190 4.43 -20.29 11.10
CA ILE A 190 5.29 -19.10 11.18
C ILE A 190 6.70 -19.51 11.63
N HIS A 191 6.79 -20.32 12.68
CA HIS A 191 8.06 -20.85 13.17
C HIS A 191 8.82 -21.63 12.09
N ALA A 192 8.15 -22.55 11.40
CA ALA A 192 8.77 -23.44 10.40
C ALA A 192 9.46 -22.66 9.27
N VAL A 193 8.87 -21.56 8.80
CA VAL A 193 9.45 -20.72 7.75
C VAL A 193 10.64 -19.92 8.29
N GLY A 194 10.48 -19.27 9.45
CA GLY A 194 11.46 -18.29 9.92
C GLY A 194 12.61 -18.84 10.76
N ARG A 195 12.54 -20.10 11.21
CA ARG A 195 13.56 -20.69 12.12
C ARG A 195 14.98 -20.79 11.56
N ALA A 196 15.11 -20.69 10.21
CA ALA A 196 16.40 -20.75 9.53
C ALA A 196 17.17 -19.43 9.59
N ALA A 197 16.50 -18.33 9.89
CA ALA A 197 17.09 -17.01 9.90
C ALA A 197 17.79 -16.69 11.24
N LYS A 198 18.72 -15.72 11.19
CA LYS A 198 19.39 -15.21 12.38
C LYS A 198 18.45 -14.40 13.28
N ASP A 199 17.58 -13.59 12.66
CA ASP A 199 16.53 -12.85 13.39
C ASP A 199 15.30 -13.76 13.54
N SER A 200 14.90 -13.99 14.79
CA SER A 200 13.86 -14.96 15.12
C SER A 200 12.50 -14.58 14.51
N PRO A 201 11.76 -15.56 13.98
CA PRO A 201 10.39 -15.35 13.51
C PRO A 201 9.49 -14.82 14.61
N ARG A 202 8.47 -14.07 14.24
CA ARG A 202 7.51 -13.54 15.21
C ARG A 202 6.13 -13.32 14.64
N LEU A 203 5.13 -13.37 15.50
CA LEU A 203 3.80 -12.84 15.22
C LEU A 203 3.65 -11.53 15.98
N ILE A 204 3.33 -10.46 15.24
CA ILE A 204 3.03 -9.13 15.76
C ILE A 204 1.52 -8.99 15.78
N GLU A 205 0.95 -8.63 16.93
CA GLU A 205 -0.47 -8.33 17.10
C GLU A 205 -0.66 -6.91 17.62
N MET A 206 -1.57 -6.17 17.03
CA MET A 206 -1.97 -4.84 17.49
C MET A 206 -3.50 -4.74 17.50
N THR A 207 -4.06 -4.09 18.52
CA THR A 207 -5.51 -3.90 18.64
C THR A 207 -5.81 -2.46 19.01
N TRP A 208 -6.80 -1.86 18.34
CA TRP A 208 -7.21 -0.47 18.56
C TRP A 208 -8.73 -0.29 18.45
N GLY A 209 -9.26 0.70 19.15
CA GLY A 209 -10.64 1.12 19.08
C GLY A 209 -11.51 0.50 20.16
N ASP A 210 -12.81 0.76 20.07
CA ASP A 210 -13.79 0.29 21.03
C ASP A 210 -14.21 -1.16 20.70
N PRO A 211 -14.09 -2.12 21.65
CA PRO A 211 -14.49 -3.50 21.43
C PRO A 211 -15.99 -3.70 21.11
N ASP A 212 -16.83 -2.70 21.39
CA ASP A 212 -18.26 -2.75 21.04
C ASP A 212 -18.52 -2.38 19.56
N HIS A 213 -17.51 -1.86 18.84
CA HIS A 213 -17.59 -1.61 17.41
C HIS A 213 -17.37 -2.89 16.59
N PRO A 214 -17.79 -2.92 15.31
CA PRO A 214 -17.52 -4.04 14.40
C PRO A 214 -16.02 -4.35 14.32
N THR A 215 -15.68 -5.62 14.49
CA THR A 215 -14.28 -6.07 14.39
C THR A 215 -13.83 -6.14 12.94
N VAL A 216 -12.75 -5.45 12.61
CA VAL A 216 -12.03 -5.53 11.33
C VAL A 216 -10.65 -6.08 11.59
N ALA A 217 -10.29 -7.18 10.94
CA ALA A 217 -8.96 -7.78 11.02
C ALA A 217 -8.15 -7.50 9.75
N LEU A 218 -6.94 -6.99 9.93
CA LEU A 218 -5.95 -6.79 8.87
C LEU A 218 -4.81 -7.79 9.08
N VAL A 219 -4.50 -8.58 8.06
CA VAL A 219 -3.41 -9.55 8.10
C VAL A 219 -2.40 -9.22 7.01
N GLY A 220 -1.11 -9.10 7.36
CA GLY A 220 -0.08 -8.68 6.42
C GLY A 220 1.08 -9.67 6.32
N LYS A 221 1.38 -10.17 5.10
CA LYS A 221 2.59 -10.97 4.86
C LYS A 221 3.83 -10.13 5.23
N GLY A 222 4.62 -10.62 6.20
CA GLY A 222 5.81 -9.96 6.73
C GLY A 222 7.11 -10.71 6.44
N VAL A 223 7.32 -11.21 5.21
CA VAL A 223 8.60 -11.84 4.81
C VAL A 223 9.62 -10.74 4.53
N CYS A 224 10.46 -10.40 5.50
CA CYS A 224 11.38 -9.26 5.44
C CYS A 224 12.45 -9.43 4.36
N PHE A 225 12.86 -10.66 4.09
CA PHE A 225 13.63 -11.03 2.92
C PHE A 225 13.31 -12.46 2.50
N ASP A 226 13.14 -12.68 1.20
CA ASP A 226 12.81 -14.00 0.66
C ASP A 226 13.92 -14.48 -0.29
N SER A 227 14.74 -15.41 0.20
CA SER A 227 15.74 -16.11 -0.63
C SER A 227 15.14 -17.22 -1.49
N GLY A 228 13.88 -17.61 -1.24
CA GLY A 228 13.25 -18.82 -1.73
C GLY A 228 13.45 -20.04 -0.81
N GLY A 229 14.25 -19.91 0.24
CA GLY A 229 14.66 -21.03 1.06
C GLY A 229 15.55 -22.01 0.26
N LEU A 230 15.36 -23.30 0.41
CA LEU A 230 16.16 -24.30 -0.33
C LEU A 230 15.80 -24.35 -1.83
N ASP A 231 14.59 -23.96 -2.23
CA ASP A 231 14.22 -23.69 -3.63
C ASP A 231 14.68 -22.27 -4.02
N ILE A 232 15.99 -22.06 -3.96
CA ILE A 232 16.64 -20.76 -4.03
C ILE A 232 16.30 -20.01 -5.32
N LYS A 233 15.92 -18.74 -5.16
CA LYS A 233 15.65 -17.84 -6.27
C LYS A 233 16.91 -17.57 -7.11
N SER A 234 16.72 -17.34 -8.40
CA SER A 234 17.79 -16.76 -9.25
C SER A 234 18.22 -15.39 -8.72
N ALA A 235 19.46 -14.98 -9.03
CA ALA A 235 19.97 -13.66 -8.62
C ALA A 235 19.02 -12.51 -9.03
N THR A 236 18.44 -12.56 -10.22
CA THR A 236 17.48 -11.56 -10.70
C THR A 236 16.15 -11.62 -9.92
N GLY A 237 15.65 -12.82 -9.61
CA GLY A 237 14.43 -13.01 -8.81
C GLY A 237 14.60 -12.55 -7.37
N MET A 238 15.79 -12.76 -6.79
CA MET A 238 16.09 -12.43 -5.39
C MET A 238 16.34 -10.93 -5.15
N LYS A 239 16.86 -10.22 -6.14
CA LYS A 239 17.39 -8.84 -6.03
C LYS A 239 16.46 -7.88 -5.28
N TRP A 240 15.15 -7.99 -5.48
CA TRP A 240 14.16 -7.06 -4.92
C TRP A 240 13.36 -7.66 -3.77
N MET A 241 13.78 -8.79 -3.20
CA MET A 241 13.01 -9.51 -2.19
C MET A 241 12.95 -8.85 -0.82
N LYS A 242 13.63 -7.72 -0.60
CA LYS A 242 13.34 -6.79 0.51
C LYS A 242 11.88 -6.30 0.51
N LYS A 243 11.21 -6.34 -0.66
CA LYS A 243 9.82 -5.95 -0.83
C LYS A 243 8.81 -6.96 -0.28
N ASP A 244 9.27 -8.14 0.14
CA ASP A 244 8.36 -9.26 0.39
C ASP A 244 7.60 -9.17 1.72
N MET A 245 7.87 -8.12 2.49
CA MET A 245 7.09 -7.63 3.62
C MET A 245 6.09 -6.52 3.21
N GLY A 246 5.87 -6.32 1.92
CA GLY A 246 4.94 -5.31 1.41
C GLY A 246 3.51 -5.48 1.92
N GLY A 247 3.08 -6.72 2.16
CA GLY A 247 1.78 -6.99 2.80
C GLY A 247 1.68 -6.39 4.20
N ALA A 248 2.70 -6.62 5.03
CA ALA A 248 2.80 -6.02 6.37
C ALA A 248 2.83 -4.49 6.31
N ALA A 249 3.59 -3.92 5.36
CA ALA A 249 3.65 -2.47 5.18
C ALA A 249 2.27 -1.89 4.84
N HIS A 250 1.50 -2.54 3.96
CA HIS A 250 0.14 -2.10 3.60
C HIS A 250 -0.81 -2.13 4.79
N VAL A 251 -0.85 -3.21 5.57
CA VAL A 251 -1.75 -3.28 6.72
C VAL A 251 -1.39 -2.28 7.81
N LEU A 252 -0.10 -1.96 7.99
CA LEU A 252 0.33 -0.87 8.88
C LEU A 252 -0.10 0.51 8.34
N GLY A 253 0.03 0.75 7.03
CA GLY A 253 -0.46 1.98 6.40
C GLY A 253 -1.99 2.12 6.51
N ILE A 254 -2.75 1.06 6.26
CA ILE A 254 -4.21 1.06 6.41
C ILE A 254 -4.59 1.29 7.88
N ALA A 255 -3.92 0.61 8.81
CA ALA A 255 -4.15 0.79 10.24
C ALA A 255 -3.90 2.24 10.68
N LEU A 256 -2.79 2.85 10.21
CA LEU A 256 -2.53 4.27 10.43
C LEU A 256 -3.69 5.15 9.96
N ALA A 257 -4.14 4.96 8.72
CA ALA A 257 -5.25 5.75 8.18
C ALA A 257 -6.57 5.52 8.96
N VAL A 258 -6.89 4.27 9.30
CA VAL A 258 -8.09 3.91 10.10
C VAL A 258 -8.07 4.62 11.46
N MET A 259 -6.93 4.58 12.15
CA MET A 259 -6.75 5.20 13.47
C MET A 259 -6.75 6.73 13.40
N ALA A 260 -6.01 7.31 12.44
CA ALA A 260 -5.95 8.77 12.25
C ALA A 260 -7.30 9.36 11.85
N LEU A 261 -8.08 8.65 11.03
CA LEU A 261 -9.43 9.03 10.62
C LEU A 261 -10.51 8.66 11.66
N LYS A 262 -10.13 7.97 12.73
CA LYS A 262 -11.00 7.52 13.80
C LYS A 262 -12.24 6.77 13.28
N LEU A 263 -12.03 5.75 12.43
CA LEU A 263 -13.15 4.94 11.95
C LEU A 263 -13.80 4.16 13.11
N LYS A 264 -15.12 3.97 13.07
CA LYS A 264 -15.89 3.25 14.11
C LYS A 264 -15.70 1.74 13.97
N VAL A 265 -14.50 1.25 14.24
CA VAL A 265 -14.14 -0.16 14.18
C VAL A 265 -13.33 -0.59 15.40
N TYR A 266 -13.42 -1.86 15.75
CA TYR A 266 -12.46 -2.54 16.60
C TYR A 266 -11.41 -3.19 15.69
N LEU A 267 -10.28 -2.53 15.54
CA LEU A 267 -9.23 -2.92 14.60
C LEU A 267 -8.30 -3.95 15.22
N LYS A 268 -8.03 -5.04 14.50
CA LYS A 268 -6.98 -6.01 14.81
C LYS A 268 -6.00 -6.09 13.64
N VAL A 269 -4.71 -6.02 13.94
CA VAL A 269 -3.64 -6.15 12.94
C VAL A 269 -2.75 -7.31 13.34
N LEU A 270 -2.53 -8.24 12.40
CA LEU A 270 -1.69 -9.43 12.61
C LEU A 270 -0.63 -9.50 11.52
N ILE A 271 0.63 -9.57 11.91
CA ILE A 271 1.75 -9.62 10.98
C ILE A 271 2.68 -10.77 11.36
N PRO A 272 2.65 -11.89 10.64
CA PRO A 272 3.68 -12.91 10.74
C PRO A 272 4.96 -12.39 10.09
N ALA A 273 5.96 -12.03 10.90
CA ALA A 273 7.22 -11.44 10.46
C ALA A 273 8.34 -12.49 10.51
N VAL A 274 8.93 -12.78 9.35
CA VAL A 274 9.96 -13.81 9.17
C VAL A 274 10.99 -13.38 8.12
N GLU A 275 12.10 -14.09 8.06
CA GLU A 275 12.98 -14.14 6.89
C GLU A 275 13.02 -15.58 6.36
N ASN A 276 12.81 -15.77 5.06
CA ASN A 276 12.98 -17.07 4.42
C ASN A 276 14.44 -17.27 4.05
N ALA A 277 15.20 -17.85 4.99
CA ALA A 277 16.65 -17.96 4.91
C ALA A 277 17.10 -19.40 4.64
N ILE A 278 18.38 -19.55 4.27
CA ILE A 278 19.04 -20.83 4.02
C ILE A 278 19.96 -21.15 5.19
N SER A 279 19.69 -22.25 5.88
CA SER A 279 20.56 -22.80 6.93
C SER A 279 20.30 -24.29 7.10
N GLY A 280 20.97 -24.92 8.08
CA GLY A 280 20.73 -26.32 8.46
C GLY A 280 19.32 -26.56 9.00
N ASP A 281 18.66 -25.53 9.52
CA ASP A 281 17.31 -25.58 10.10
C ASP A 281 16.20 -25.19 9.08
N ALA A 282 16.58 -24.90 7.83
CA ALA A 282 15.62 -24.48 6.81
C ALA A 282 14.55 -25.55 6.54
N MET A 283 13.34 -25.08 6.25
CA MET A 283 12.25 -25.90 5.75
C MET A 283 12.64 -26.54 4.42
N ARG A 284 12.32 -27.82 4.23
CA ARG A 284 12.73 -28.60 3.05
C ARG A 284 11.51 -28.94 2.18
N PRO A 285 11.68 -29.08 0.88
CA PRO A 285 10.68 -29.72 0.05
C PRO A 285 10.26 -31.09 0.64
N MET A 286 8.98 -31.39 0.65
CA MET A 286 8.32 -32.56 1.23
C MET A 286 8.25 -32.59 2.77
N ASP A 287 8.75 -31.58 3.49
CA ASP A 287 8.44 -31.44 4.90
C ASP A 287 6.92 -31.24 5.08
N VAL A 288 6.39 -31.73 6.19
CA VAL A 288 4.99 -31.52 6.56
C VAL A 288 4.91 -30.59 7.76
N VAL A 289 4.25 -29.47 7.58
CA VAL A 289 4.05 -28.45 8.60
C VAL A 289 2.60 -28.49 9.08
N ARG A 290 2.36 -28.58 10.37
CA ARG A 290 1.03 -28.37 10.96
C ARG A 290 0.78 -26.86 11.10
N THR A 291 -0.48 -26.48 11.03
CA THR A 291 -0.89 -25.09 11.22
C THR A 291 -1.69 -24.93 12.51
N ARG A 292 -1.89 -23.69 12.94
CA ARG A 292 -2.80 -23.34 14.05
C ARG A 292 -4.19 -23.94 13.88
N ALA A 293 -4.71 -24.02 12.66
CA ALA A 293 -6.00 -24.64 12.34
C ALA A 293 -6.00 -26.16 12.46
N GLY A 294 -4.85 -26.80 12.73
CA GLY A 294 -4.69 -28.24 12.73
C GLY A 294 -4.52 -28.87 11.35
N ILE A 295 -4.70 -28.10 10.28
CA ILE A 295 -4.51 -28.55 8.89
C ILE A 295 -3.02 -28.77 8.64
N SER A 296 -2.66 -29.91 8.04
CA SER A 296 -1.27 -30.21 7.66
C SER A 296 -0.98 -29.72 6.24
N ILE A 297 0.18 -29.08 6.07
CA ILE A 297 0.68 -28.56 4.78
C ILE A 297 1.90 -29.36 4.35
N GLU A 298 1.85 -29.99 3.18
CA GLU A 298 3.03 -30.52 2.49
C GLU A 298 3.75 -29.39 1.77
N ILE A 299 5.04 -29.22 2.02
CA ILE A 299 5.87 -28.20 1.39
C ILE A 299 6.29 -28.67 0.01
N GLY A 300 5.53 -28.33 -1.01
CA GLY A 300 5.86 -28.61 -2.41
C GLY A 300 6.92 -27.65 -2.97
N ASN A 301 7.04 -26.43 -2.39
CA ASN A 301 8.01 -25.42 -2.78
C ASN A 301 8.30 -24.50 -1.60
N THR A 302 9.56 -24.35 -1.19
CA THR A 302 9.98 -23.49 -0.09
C THR A 302 9.89 -22.00 -0.44
N ASP A 303 9.81 -21.63 -1.73
CA ASP A 303 9.57 -20.29 -2.25
C ASP A 303 8.06 -19.90 -2.28
N ALA A 304 7.22 -20.74 -1.70
CA ALA A 304 5.81 -20.44 -1.45
C ALA A 304 5.53 -20.34 0.07
N GLU A 305 6.41 -19.70 0.79
CA GLU A 305 6.48 -19.53 2.24
C GLU A 305 5.42 -18.55 2.78
N GLY A 306 5.11 -17.51 1.99
CA GLY A 306 4.19 -16.44 2.41
C GLY A 306 2.82 -16.96 2.78
N ARG A 307 2.26 -17.88 2.00
CA ARG A 307 0.97 -18.51 2.31
C ARG A 307 1.03 -19.42 3.53
N VAL A 308 2.21 -19.99 3.80
CA VAL A 308 2.41 -20.87 4.96
C VAL A 308 2.34 -20.06 6.24
N ILE A 309 3.04 -18.92 6.33
CA ILE A 309 2.98 -18.04 7.51
C ILE A 309 1.60 -17.39 7.67
N LEU A 310 0.93 -17.06 6.56
CA LEU A 310 -0.41 -16.48 6.59
C LEU A 310 -1.46 -17.48 7.09
N ALA A 311 -1.25 -18.78 6.94
CA ALA A 311 -2.17 -19.80 7.45
C ALA A 311 -2.42 -19.66 8.96
N ASP A 312 -1.37 -19.49 9.76
CA ASP A 312 -1.49 -19.30 11.20
C ASP A 312 -2.09 -17.95 11.55
N ALA A 313 -1.64 -16.87 10.90
CA ALA A 313 -2.10 -15.52 11.17
C ALA A 313 -3.58 -15.32 10.82
N LEU A 314 -4.04 -15.86 9.67
CA LEU A 314 -5.44 -15.81 9.25
C LEU A 314 -6.34 -16.63 10.18
N THR A 315 -5.88 -17.83 10.60
CA THR A 315 -6.60 -18.63 11.61
C THR A 315 -6.78 -17.84 12.90
N ARG A 316 -5.70 -17.21 13.39
CA ARG A 316 -5.74 -16.37 14.60
C ARG A 316 -6.69 -15.17 14.45
N ALA A 317 -6.66 -14.51 13.29
CA ALA A 317 -7.59 -13.41 12.99
C ALA A 317 -9.04 -13.86 13.08
N GLY A 318 -9.37 -15.05 12.51
CA GLY A 318 -10.71 -15.63 12.51
C GLY A 318 -11.26 -15.96 13.91
N GLU A 319 -10.40 -16.27 14.88
CA GLU A 319 -10.83 -16.59 16.25
C GLU A 319 -11.55 -15.45 16.97
N SER A 320 -11.36 -14.22 16.55
CA SER A 320 -12.08 -13.06 17.06
C SER A 320 -13.45 -12.83 16.40
N ASN A 321 -13.87 -13.72 15.50
CA ASN A 321 -15.09 -13.63 14.71
C ASN A 321 -15.29 -12.25 14.06
N PRO A 322 -14.32 -11.74 13.30
CA PRO A 322 -14.37 -10.42 12.71
C PRO A 322 -15.46 -10.33 11.63
N GLU A 323 -16.05 -9.13 11.48
CA GLU A 323 -17.01 -8.87 10.40
C GLU A 323 -16.31 -8.87 9.03
N VAL A 324 -15.08 -8.37 9.00
CA VAL A 324 -14.25 -8.34 7.80
C VAL A 324 -12.82 -8.75 8.14
N VAL A 325 -12.25 -9.64 7.35
CA VAL A 325 -10.81 -9.93 7.32
C VAL A 325 -10.25 -9.48 5.99
N ILE A 326 -9.17 -8.74 6.02
CA ILE A 326 -8.45 -8.26 4.84
C ILE A 326 -7.01 -8.69 4.99
N ASP A 327 -6.49 -9.44 4.02
CA ASP A 327 -5.06 -9.73 3.97
C ASP A 327 -4.37 -9.05 2.78
N PHE A 328 -3.12 -8.68 3.00
CA PHE A 328 -2.24 -8.15 1.99
C PHE A 328 -0.99 -9.01 1.90
N ALA A 329 -0.66 -9.45 0.69
CA ALA A 329 0.52 -10.27 0.48
C ALA A 329 1.17 -10.02 -0.88
N THR A 330 2.49 -10.01 -0.92
CA THR A 330 3.30 -10.09 -2.14
C THR A 330 3.45 -11.56 -2.54
N LEU A 331 2.32 -12.24 -2.76
CA LEU A 331 2.23 -13.69 -2.66
C LEU A 331 2.79 -14.45 -3.86
N THR A 332 2.54 -13.97 -5.08
CA THR A 332 2.94 -14.69 -6.29
C THR A 332 3.17 -13.81 -7.50
N GLY A 333 4.23 -14.10 -8.24
CA GLY A 333 4.49 -13.47 -9.53
C GLY A 333 3.43 -13.75 -10.60
N ALA A 334 2.61 -14.79 -10.42
CA ALA A 334 1.55 -15.15 -11.36
C ALA A 334 0.48 -14.05 -11.49
N ALA A 335 0.16 -13.32 -10.41
CA ALA A 335 -0.75 -12.19 -10.47
C ALA A 335 -0.18 -11.06 -11.35
N ARG A 336 1.11 -10.77 -11.23
CA ARG A 336 1.82 -9.77 -12.04
C ARG A 336 1.88 -10.18 -13.53
N VAL A 337 2.04 -11.46 -13.82
CA VAL A 337 2.01 -11.97 -15.20
C VAL A 337 0.62 -11.80 -15.80
N ALA A 338 -0.44 -11.98 -14.99
CA ALA A 338 -1.82 -11.85 -15.45
C ALA A 338 -2.27 -10.39 -15.63
N LEU A 339 -1.93 -9.48 -14.70
CA LEU A 339 -2.48 -8.13 -14.59
C LEU A 339 -1.46 -7.01 -14.88
N GLY A 340 -0.19 -7.36 -15.09
CA GLY A 340 0.88 -6.38 -15.25
C GLY A 340 1.34 -5.81 -13.90
N THR A 341 1.95 -4.64 -13.96
CA THR A 341 2.63 -4.04 -12.82
C THR A 341 1.89 -2.86 -12.19
N GLU A 342 0.70 -2.53 -12.65
CA GLU A 342 -0.05 -1.35 -12.21
C GLU A 342 -1.38 -1.68 -11.57
N LEU A 343 -1.84 -2.92 -11.74
CA LEU A 343 -3.17 -3.35 -11.35
C LEU A 343 -3.07 -4.54 -10.40
N PRO A 344 -3.27 -4.33 -9.08
CA PRO A 344 -3.23 -5.42 -8.11
C PRO A 344 -4.45 -6.34 -8.24
N ALA A 345 -4.21 -7.63 -7.96
CA ALA A 345 -5.26 -8.63 -7.93
C ALA A 345 -6.06 -8.56 -6.63
N LEU A 346 -7.38 -8.53 -6.73
CA LEU A 346 -8.32 -8.69 -5.65
C LEU A 346 -8.95 -10.08 -5.71
N PHE A 347 -8.85 -10.86 -4.65
CA PHE A 347 -9.64 -12.08 -4.45
C PHE A 347 -10.61 -11.85 -3.30
N CYS A 348 -11.86 -12.19 -3.45
CA CYS A 348 -12.86 -11.99 -2.41
C CYS A 348 -14.00 -12.99 -2.56
N ASN A 349 -14.41 -13.61 -1.45
CA ASN A 349 -15.54 -14.53 -1.35
C ASN A 349 -16.85 -13.83 -0.94
N ASP A 350 -16.84 -12.50 -0.79
CA ASP A 350 -18.00 -11.65 -0.55
C ASP A 350 -18.17 -10.66 -1.71
N ASP A 351 -19.21 -10.83 -2.51
CA ASP A 351 -19.46 -9.99 -3.69
C ASP A 351 -19.77 -8.54 -3.32
N THR A 352 -20.43 -8.31 -2.19
CA THR A 352 -20.78 -6.96 -1.72
C THR A 352 -19.52 -6.19 -1.34
N LEU A 353 -18.65 -6.81 -0.55
CA LEU A 353 -17.37 -6.21 -0.17
C LEU A 353 -16.48 -5.98 -1.39
N ALA A 354 -16.37 -6.98 -2.29
CA ALA A 354 -15.58 -6.86 -3.50
C ALA A 354 -16.02 -5.66 -4.35
N ASN A 355 -17.33 -5.52 -4.59
CA ASN A 355 -17.86 -4.42 -5.38
C ASN A 355 -17.64 -3.06 -4.71
N ALA A 356 -17.81 -2.95 -3.38
CA ALA A 356 -17.54 -1.73 -2.63
C ALA A 356 -16.07 -1.29 -2.79
N VAL A 357 -15.12 -2.23 -2.65
CA VAL A 357 -13.67 -1.95 -2.80
C VAL A 357 -13.33 -1.55 -4.24
N LEU A 358 -13.90 -2.21 -5.26
CA LEU A 358 -13.65 -1.87 -6.67
C LEU A 358 -14.17 -0.47 -7.02
N VAL A 359 -15.36 -0.11 -6.54
CA VAL A 359 -15.93 1.24 -6.74
C VAL A 359 -15.08 2.28 -6.03
N ALA A 360 -14.75 2.05 -4.76
CA ALA A 360 -13.89 2.94 -3.98
C ALA A 360 -12.50 3.11 -4.63
N GLY A 361 -11.93 2.02 -5.17
CA GLY A 361 -10.66 2.05 -5.88
C GLY A 361 -10.70 2.87 -7.17
N THR A 362 -11.79 2.79 -7.91
CA THR A 362 -12.00 3.61 -9.12
C THR A 362 -12.09 5.09 -8.75
N ASN A 363 -12.88 5.43 -7.74
CA ASN A 363 -13.07 6.81 -7.29
C ASN A 363 -11.80 7.43 -6.68
N ALA A 364 -10.98 6.60 -6.01
CA ALA A 364 -9.72 7.03 -5.41
C ALA A 364 -8.52 6.97 -6.37
N GLU A 365 -8.72 6.64 -7.64
CA GLU A 365 -7.65 6.36 -8.61
C GLU A 365 -6.62 5.33 -8.09
N ASP A 366 -7.10 4.33 -7.36
CA ASP A 366 -6.34 3.23 -6.78
C ASP A 366 -6.98 1.89 -7.17
N ALA A 367 -7.12 1.70 -8.48
CA ALA A 367 -7.86 0.60 -9.08
C ALA A 367 -7.29 -0.78 -8.72
N LEU A 368 -8.18 -1.74 -8.53
CA LEU A 368 -7.89 -3.15 -8.38
C LEU A 368 -8.66 -3.96 -9.43
N TRP A 369 -8.24 -5.20 -9.66
CA TRP A 369 -8.94 -6.11 -10.54
C TRP A 369 -9.32 -7.39 -9.83
N ARG A 370 -10.62 -7.72 -9.80
CA ARG A 370 -11.10 -8.92 -9.14
C ARG A 370 -10.79 -10.16 -9.97
N MET A 371 -10.09 -11.11 -9.35
CA MET A 371 -9.77 -12.43 -9.88
C MET A 371 -10.69 -13.48 -9.26
N PRO A 372 -11.00 -14.59 -9.98
CA PRO A 372 -11.93 -15.61 -9.48
C PRO A 372 -11.28 -16.53 -8.45
N LEU A 373 -12.03 -16.90 -7.40
CA LEU A 373 -11.79 -18.06 -6.55
C LEU A 373 -12.45 -19.30 -7.21
N TRP A 374 -11.82 -19.86 -8.25
CA TRP A 374 -12.43 -20.91 -9.06
C TRP A 374 -12.43 -22.27 -8.34
N PRO A 375 -13.59 -22.80 -7.91
CA PRO A 375 -13.65 -24.00 -7.08
C PRO A 375 -13.04 -25.26 -7.73
N GLY A 376 -13.07 -25.34 -9.06
CA GLY A 376 -12.51 -26.47 -9.81
C GLY A 376 -11.01 -26.65 -9.63
N TYR A 377 -10.29 -25.62 -9.16
CA TYR A 377 -8.85 -25.69 -8.89
C TYR A 377 -8.50 -26.08 -7.45
N ARG A 378 -9.48 -26.24 -6.54
CA ARG A 378 -9.21 -26.71 -5.17
C ARG A 378 -8.45 -28.03 -5.12
N LYS A 379 -8.74 -28.94 -6.05
CA LYS A 379 -8.00 -30.20 -6.18
C LYS A 379 -6.51 -30.05 -6.47
N MET A 380 -6.09 -28.90 -7.02
CA MET A 380 -4.68 -28.64 -7.33
C MET A 380 -3.83 -28.32 -6.08
N ILE A 381 -4.49 -28.04 -4.97
CA ILE A 381 -3.83 -27.80 -3.68
C ILE A 381 -4.04 -28.92 -2.68
N GLU A 382 -4.57 -30.07 -3.11
CA GLU A 382 -4.62 -31.29 -2.29
C GLU A 382 -3.21 -31.88 -2.17
N GLY A 383 -2.78 -32.23 -0.96
CA GLY A 383 -1.48 -32.82 -0.68
C GLY A 383 -1.46 -34.30 -1.02
N LYS A 384 -0.27 -34.87 -1.23
CA LYS A 384 -0.08 -36.30 -1.42
C LYS A 384 0.20 -37.04 -0.11
N VAL A 385 0.84 -36.38 0.83
CA VAL A 385 1.24 -36.89 2.14
C VAL A 385 0.51 -36.14 3.26
N ALA A 386 0.22 -34.85 3.06
CA ALA A 386 -0.53 -34.01 3.97
C ALA A 386 -1.92 -33.67 3.39
N GLU A 387 -2.74 -32.92 4.15
CA GLU A 387 -4.10 -32.55 3.71
C GLU A 387 -4.08 -31.60 2.53
N ILE A 388 -3.14 -30.65 2.52
CA ILE A 388 -2.95 -29.71 1.41
C ILE A 388 -1.47 -29.53 1.08
N THR A 389 -1.17 -29.03 -0.12
CA THR A 389 0.19 -28.61 -0.52
C THR A 389 0.26 -27.09 -0.66
N ASN A 390 1.39 -26.48 -0.32
CA ASN A 390 1.61 -25.04 -0.50
C ASN A 390 1.88 -24.65 -1.96
N SER A 391 2.12 -25.62 -2.85
CA SER A 391 2.43 -25.36 -4.26
C SER A 391 1.71 -26.35 -5.16
N ALA A 392 0.85 -25.84 -6.06
CA ALA A 392 0.20 -26.66 -7.07
C ALA A 392 1.22 -27.15 -8.11
N GLU A 393 1.07 -28.39 -8.59
CA GLU A 393 1.87 -28.90 -9.70
C GLU A 393 1.52 -28.18 -11.01
N GLY A 394 2.53 -27.86 -11.81
CA GLY A 394 2.39 -27.17 -13.10
C GLY A 394 2.48 -25.65 -12.99
N GLY A 395 2.52 -24.97 -14.13
CA GLY A 395 2.79 -23.52 -14.24
C GLY A 395 1.54 -22.64 -14.38
N TYR A 396 0.32 -23.21 -14.25
CA TYR A 396 -0.92 -22.49 -14.53
C TYR A 396 -1.71 -22.13 -13.27
N ALA A 397 -2.52 -21.06 -13.37
CA ALA A 397 -3.45 -20.62 -12.33
C ALA A 397 -2.80 -20.29 -10.96
N GLY A 398 -1.50 -20.02 -10.91
CA GLY A 398 -0.76 -19.86 -9.65
C GLY A 398 -1.33 -18.78 -8.72
N ALA A 399 -1.88 -17.68 -9.25
CA ALA A 399 -2.53 -16.67 -8.42
C ALA A 399 -3.83 -17.20 -7.79
N ILE A 400 -4.64 -17.95 -8.55
CA ILE A 400 -5.92 -18.50 -8.08
C ILE A 400 -5.67 -19.62 -7.05
N THR A 401 -4.70 -20.52 -7.30
CA THR A 401 -4.40 -21.61 -6.35
C THR A 401 -3.79 -21.07 -5.06
N ALA A 402 -3.02 -19.99 -5.11
CA ALA A 402 -2.53 -19.29 -3.92
C ALA A 402 -3.67 -18.70 -3.09
N ALA A 403 -4.63 -18.05 -3.72
CA ALA A 403 -5.80 -17.49 -3.04
C ALA A 403 -6.70 -18.60 -2.48
N LEU A 404 -6.93 -19.70 -3.22
CA LEU A 404 -7.68 -20.86 -2.74
C LEU A 404 -7.00 -21.57 -1.56
N PHE A 405 -5.66 -21.54 -1.50
CA PHE A 405 -4.94 -22.01 -0.33
C PHE A 405 -5.26 -21.16 0.90
N LEU A 406 -5.19 -19.82 0.79
CA LEU A 406 -5.50 -18.91 1.89
C LEU A 406 -6.99 -19.00 2.30
N GLU A 407 -7.89 -19.23 1.36
CA GLU A 407 -9.33 -19.43 1.64
C GLU A 407 -9.59 -20.58 2.65
N ARG A 408 -8.67 -21.54 2.78
CA ARG A 408 -8.76 -22.62 3.77
C ARG A 408 -8.63 -22.12 5.23
N PHE A 409 -8.03 -20.95 5.43
CA PHE A 409 -7.67 -20.40 6.74
C PHE A 409 -8.39 -19.10 7.06
N ALA A 410 -8.98 -18.45 6.04
CA ALA A 410 -9.64 -17.18 6.20
C ALA A 410 -11.11 -17.21 5.80
N PRO A 411 -11.95 -16.50 6.53
CA PRO A 411 -13.33 -16.30 6.11
C PRO A 411 -13.47 -15.39 4.88
N LYS A 412 -12.49 -14.51 4.56
CA LYS A 412 -12.52 -13.53 3.42
C LYS A 412 -11.12 -13.00 3.09
N ASP A 413 -10.76 -12.83 1.80
CA ASP A 413 -9.40 -12.52 1.33
C ASP A 413 -9.27 -11.41 0.30
N VAL A 414 -8.10 -10.70 0.31
CA VAL A 414 -7.68 -9.72 -0.71
C VAL A 414 -6.15 -9.60 -0.83
N MET A 415 -5.61 -9.35 -2.06
CA MET A 415 -4.17 -9.28 -2.34
C MET A 415 -3.73 -8.07 -3.18
N ALA A 416 -2.47 -7.59 -2.99
CA ALA A 416 -1.84 -6.56 -3.82
C ALA A 416 -0.31 -6.51 -3.81
N TRP A 417 0.35 -6.20 -4.90
CA TRP A 417 1.65 -5.51 -5.03
C TRP A 417 2.05 -5.24 -6.48
N ASN A 418 2.60 -4.00 -6.75
CA ASN A 418 3.39 -3.75 -7.97
C ASN A 418 4.24 -2.47 -7.99
N VAL A 419 5.14 -2.33 -8.99
CA VAL A 419 6.05 -1.19 -9.14
C VAL A 419 6.18 -0.72 -10.59
N SER A 420 5.91 0.57 -10.88
CA SER A 420 6.40 1.28 -12.05
C SER A 420 6.53 2.78 -11.75
N SER A 421 7.53 3.48 -12.34
CA SER A 421 7.77 4.89 -12.05
C SER A 421 6.81 5.79 -12.83
N LYS A 422 6.03 6.62 -12.10
CA LYS A 422 5.13 7.66 -12.63
C LYS A 422 5.19 8.90 -11.74
N PRO A 423 4.71 10.08 -12.19
CA PRO A 423 4.58 11.24 -11.31
C PRO A 423 3.82 10.89 -10.02
N GLY A 424 4.40 11.21 -8.87
CA GLY A 424 3.84 10.83 -7.56
C GLY A 424 3.95 9.35 -7.16
N ARG A 425 4.43 8.48 -8.06
CA ARG A 425 4.67 7.05 -7.84
C ARG A 425 6.09 6.70 -8.25
N PRO A 426 7.11 6.91 -7.38
CA PRO A 426 8.49 6.59 -7.72
C PRO A 426 8.69 5.08 -7.84
N GLU A 427 9.71 4.66 -8.60
CA GLU A 427 10.16 3.28 -8.59
C GLU A 427 10.59 2.87 -7.17
N GLY A 428 10.09 1.73 -6.69
CA GLY A 428 10.34 1.24 -5.35
C GLY A 428 9.07 0.82 -4.63
N GLY A 429 9.04 0.95 -3.31
CA GLY A 429 7.86 0.71 -2.49
C GLY A 429 6.69 1.60 -2.89
N GLU A 430 5.53 1.01 -3.07
CA GLU A 430 4.30 1.72 -3.41
C GLU A 430 3.10 1.11 -2.70
N ALA A 431 2.18 1.96 -2.26
CA ALA A 431 0.91 1.56 -1.69
C ALA A 431 -0.13 1.42 -2.80
N MET A 432 -0.57 0.19 -3.06
CA MET A 432 -1.59 -0.13 -4.06
C MET A 432 -2.82 -0.74 -3.40
N GLY A 433 -4.00 -0.22 -3.72
CA GLY A 433 -5.25 -0.62 -3.09
C GLY A 433 -5.47 -0.02 -1.68
N LEU A 434 -4.48 0.66 -1.10
CA LEU A 434 -4.61 1.25 0.24
C LEU A 434 -5.75 2.26 0.30
N ARG A 435 -5.79 3.21 -0.64
CA ARG A 435 -6.84 4.24 -0.67
C ARG A 435 -8.21 3.63 -0.95
N ALA A 436 -8.26 2.60 -1.81
CA ALA A 436 -9.49 1.85 -2.09
C ALA A 436 -10.07 1.22 -0.82
N PHE A 437 -9.24 0.53 -0.04
CA PHE A 437 -9.68 -0.10 1.21
C PHE A 437 -10.04 0.90 2.30
N VAL A 438 -9.23 1.94 2.50
CA VAL A 438 -9.54 3.00 3.48
C VAL A 438 -10.86 3.69 3.13
N ALA A 439 -11.11 3.99 1.85
CA ALA A 439 -12.35 4.59 1.41
C ALA A 439 -13.56 3.66 1.61
N ALA A 440 -13.44 2.38 1.24
CA ALA A 440 -14.51 1.39 1.43
C ALA A 440 -14.83 1.16 2.93
N LEU A 441 -13.81 1.11 3.79
CA LEU A 441 -13.99 1.00 5.24
C LEU A 441 -14.63 2.26 5.82
N ALA A 442 -14.21 3.44 5.38
CA ALA A 442 -14.77 4.72 5.83
C ALA A 442 -16.24 4.87 5.41
N GLU A 443 -16.61 4.42 4.21
CA GLU A 443 -18.00 4.40 3.74
C GLU A 443 -18.86 3.42 4.57
N ARG A 444 -18.32 2.23 4.87
CA ARG A 444 -19.05 1.17 5.58
C ARG A 444 -19.26 1.49 7.07
N TYR A 445 -18.24 2.01 7.75
CA TYR A 445 -18.25 2.14 9.21
C TYR A 445 -18.36 3.58 9.71
N GLY A 446 -18.15 4.56 8.84
CA GLY A 446 -18.16 5.97 9.21
C GLY A 446 -16.98 6.38 10.10
N ARG A 447 -16.92 7.68 10.38
CA ARG A 447 -15.96 8.26 11.32
C ARG A 447 -16.60 8.45 12.69
N ALA A 448 -15.78 8.41 13.76
CA ALA A 448 -16.23 8.65 15.14
C ALA A 448 -16.58 10.14 15.37
#